data_d9f0f3931d6bc64581c75b833bf584c5
#
_entry.id   d9f0f3931d6bc64581c75b833bf584c5
#
_cell.length_a   1.000
_cell.length_b   1.000
_cell.length_c   1.000
_cell.angle_alpha   90.00
_cell.angle_beta   90.00
_cell.angle_gamma   90.00
#
_symmetry.space_group_name_H-M   'P 1'
#
loop_
_entity.id
_entity.type
_entity.pdbx_description
1 polymer ?
#
loop_
_entity_poly.entity_id
_entity_poly.type
_entity_poly.pdbx_seq_one_letter_code
_entity_poly.pdbx_strand_id
1 'polypeptide(L)'
;MKKTLLVAILASSVISNSAYADNSITVFAASSLTDSYTQIGKKFEKAHKGVKVNFSFQASTTLATQIKAGAPADIFVSAEPFNGGMDYITNRVVLGVRKNSKISKISDLNSNYLWIKCSEEVPCGATANSALLGEGVTSKPVSLEPKVSSAVAKLVSGEVDAAIIYRSDVLANKNLRAIEFRNKEAATTSYQIAQLRKNRWASTFMKYLQSKAVIKFLQSKGFESK
;
A
#
# COMPACT_ATOMS: atom_id res chain seq x y z
N MET A 1 -33.76 -54.09 48.14
CA MET A 1 -32.74 -53.04 48.09
C MET A 1 -32.05 -53.14 46.70
N LYS A 2 -32.44 -52.25 45.77
CA LYS A 2 -31.89 -52.21 44.41
C LYS A 2 -30.84 -51.12 44.36
N LYS A 3 -29.56 -51.44 44.10
CA LYS A 3 -28.46 -50.50 43.90
C LYS A 3 -28.41 -50.07 42.44
N THR A 4 -28.71 -48.80 42.18
CA THR A 4 -28.60 -48.20 40.86
C THR A 4 -27.16 -47.71 40.66
N LEU A 5 -26.49 -48.23 39.67
CA LEU A 5 -25.11 -47.86 39.30
C LEU A 5 -25.19 -46.67 38.31
N LEU A 6 -24.73 -45.52 38.70
CA LEU A 6 -24.62 -44.32 37.84
C LEU A 6 -23.32 -44.39 37.07
N VAL A 7 -23.37 -44.58 35.76
CA VAL A 7 -22.21 -44.50 34.85
C VAL A 7 -22.07 -43.05 34.38
N ALA A 8 -21.04 -42.36 34.83
CA ALA A 8 -20.68 -41.05 34.36
C ALA A 8 -19.87 -41.17 33.06
N ILE A 9 -20.46 -40.77 31.93
CA ILE A 9 -19.78 -40.67 30.64
C ILE A 9 -19.03 -39.33 30.62
N LEU A 10 -17.70 -39.36 30.76
CA LEU A 10 -16.84 -38.19 30.48
C LEU A 10 -16.77 -38.02 28.94
N ALA A 11 -17.47 -36.99 28.44
CA ALA A 11 -17.31 -36.53 27.06
C ALA A 11 -16.01 -35.73 26.97
N SER A 12 -14.96 -36.34 26.48
CA SER A 12 -13.72 -35.68 26.11
C SER A 12 -13.95 -34.84 24.86
N SER A 13 -14.22 -33.54 25.03
CA SER A 13 -14.25 -32.58 23.92
C SER A 13 -12.81 -32.44 23.36
N VAL A 14 -12.55 -33.10 22.26
CA VAL A 14 -11.34 -32.88 21.44
C VAL A 14 -11.49 -31.50 20.82
N ILE A 15 -10.80 -30.51 21.40
CA ILE A 15 -10.63 -29.20 20.80
C ILE A 15 -9.71 -29.41 19.60
N SER A 16 -10.30 -29.58 18.43
CA SER A 16 -9.58 -29.55 17.16
C SER A 16 -9.05 -28.11 16.96
N ASN A 17 -7.85 -27.85 17.45
CA ASN A 17 -7.10 -26.65 17.07
C ASN A 17 -6.93 -26.69 15.55
N SER A 18 -7.68 -25.83 14.86
CA SER A 18 -7.63 -25.67 13.41
C SER A 18 -6.21 -25.33 12.97
N ALA A 19 -5.52 -26.29 12.38
CA ALA A 19 -4.21 -26.13 11.74
C ALA A 19 -4.23 -25.19 10.50
N TYR A 20 -5.30 -24.42 10.32
CA TYR A 20 -5.45 -23.46 9.22
C TYR A 20 -4.67 -22.15 9.40
N ALA A 21 -4.15 -21.85 10.61
CA ALA A 21 -3.43 -20.59 10.87
C ALA A 21 -1.99 -20.58 10.35
N ASP A 22 -1.41 -21.74 10.03
CA ASP A 22 0.04 -21.86 9.75
C ASP A 22 0.41 -21.63 8.27
N ASN A 23 -0.54 -21.59 7.35
CA ASN A 23 -0.31 -21.45 5.90
C ASN A 23 -0.81 -20.11 5.34
N SER A 24 -1.06 -19.13 6.18
CA SER A 24 -1.45 -17.79 5.75
C SER A 24 -0.46 -16.71 6.21
N ILE A 25 -0.32 -15.68 5.40
CA ILE A 25 0.50 -14.50 5.68
C ILE A 25 -0.43 -13.29 5.64
N THR A 26 -0.43 -12.47 6.69
CA THR A 26 -1.15 -11.19 6.70
C THR A 26 -0.15 -10.05 6.48
N VAL A 27 -0.32 -9.34 5.38
CA VAL A 27 0.56 -8.24 4.96
C VAL A 27 -0.21 -6.93 5.03
N PHE A 28 0.23 -6.03 5.87
CA PHE A 28 -0.24 -4.65 5.87
C PHE A 28 0.68 -3.84 4.98
N ALA A 29 0.15 -3.20 3.94
CA ALA A 29 0.95 -2.48 2.96
C ALA A 29 0.32 -1.15 2.56
N ALA A 30 1.16 -0.14 2.35
CA ALA A 30 0.72 1.16 1.84
C ALA A 30 -0.14 1.00 0.58
N SER A 31 -1.23 1.77 0.48
CA SER A 31 -2.22 1.66 -0.61
C SER A 31 -1.65 1.87 -2.01
N SER A 32 -0.53 2.57 -2.15
CA SER A 32 0.23 2.72 -3.41
C SER A 32 0.84 1.41 -3.91
N LEU A 33 0.94 0.38 -3.07
CA LEU A 33 1.46 -0.94 -3.41
C LEU A 33 0.39 -1.91 -3.91
N THR A 34 -0.89 -1.52 -3.90
CA THR A 34 -2.04 -2.42 -4.14
C THR A 34 -1.88 -3.23 -5.43
N ASP A 35 -1.64 -2.58 -6.58
CA ASP A 35 -1.53 -3.26 -7.87
C ASP A 35 -0.32 -4.21 -7.91
N SER A 36 0.85 -3.71 -7.52
CA SER A 36 2.10 -4.46 -7.59
C SER A 36 2.12 -5.63 -6.61
N TYR A 37 1.70 -5.41 -5.36
CA TYR A 37 1.72 -6.44 -4.31
C TYR A 37 0.66 -7.52 -4.52
N THR A 38 -0.50 -7.18 -5.09
CA THR A 38 -1.50 -8.17 -5.50
C THR A 38 -0.90 -9.13 -6.53
N GLN A 39 -0.15 -8.62 -7.52
CA GLN A 39 0.51 -9.45 -8.52
C GLN A 39 1.65 -10.29 -7.92
N ILE A 40 2.45 -9.72 -7.02
CA ILE A 40 3.53 -10.41 -6.31
C ILE A 40 2.96 -11.53 -5.45
N GLY A 41 1.90 -11.27 -4.68
CA GLY A 41 1.23 -12.27 -3.83
C GLY A 41 0.70 -13.45 -4.65
N LYS A 42 0.01 -13.19 -5.75
CA LYS A 42 -0.47 -14.24 -6.67
C LYS A 42 0.67 -15.11 -7.22
N LYS A 43 1.81 -14.50 -7.57
CA LYS A 43 2.99 -15.26 -8.05
C LYS A 43 3.58 -16.12 -6.94
N PHE A 44 3.65 -15.59 -5.71
CA PHE A 44 4.13 -16.34 -4.55
C PHE A 44 3.21 -17.53 -4.22
N GLU A 45 1.90 -17.33 -4.14
CA GLU A 45 0.90 -18.39 -3.91
C GLU A 45 0.97 -19.49 -4.97
N LYS A 46 1.16 -19.11 -6.24
CA LYS A 46 1.33 -20.08 -7.33
C LYS A 46 2.57 -20.96 -7.14
N ALA A 47 3.66 -20.39 -6.64
CA ALA A 47 4.91 -21.10 -6.37
C ALA A 47 4.87 -21.92 -5.06
N HIS A 48 3.99 -21.57 -4.14
CA HIS A 48 3.86 -22.21 -2.81
C HIS A 48 2.42 -22.67 -2.59
N LYS A 49 2.07 -23.78 -3.22
CA LYS A 49 0.70 -24.34 -3.16
C LYS A 49 0.22 -24.53 -1.72
N GLY A 50 -1.00 -24.10 -1.44
CA GLY A 50 -1.60 -24.15 -0.10
C GLY A 50 -1.30 -22.95 0.80
N VAL A 51 -0.38 -22.05 0.39
CA VAL A 51 -0.12 -20.79 1.11
C VAL A 51 -1.04 -19.69 0.60
N LYS A 52 -1.52 -18.82 1.52
CA LYS A 52 -2.33 -17.64 1.21
C LYS A 52 -1.64 -16.37 1.69
N VAL A 53 -1.65 -15.33 0.85
CA VAL A 53 -1.16 -13.99 1.20
C VAL A 53 -2.34 -13.03 1.24
N ASN A 54 -2.72 -12.64 2.47
CA ASN A 54 -3.83 -11.73 2.72
C ASN A 54 -3.27 -10.32 2.86
N PHE A 55 -3.75 -9.39 2.04
CA PHE A 55 -3.33 -8.00 2.08
C PHE A 55 -4.38 -7.09 2.72
N SER A 56 -3.91 -6.16 3.55
CA SER A 56 -4.66 -4.96 3.96
C SER A 56 -3.97 -3.73 3.37
N PHE A 57 -4.62 -3.06 2.42
CA PHE A 57 -4.10 -1.87 1.75
C PHE A 57 -4.78 -0.60 2.26
N GLN A 58 -4.06 0.20 3.03
CA GLN A 58 -4.55 1.48 3.58
C GLN A 58 -3.44 2.54 3.56
N ALA A 59 -3.73 3.73 4.08
CA ALA A 59 -2.66 4.68 4.41
C ALA A 59 -1.71 4.08 5.46
N SER A 60 -0.42 4.35 5.36
CA SER A 60 0.58 3.79 6.28
C SER A 60 0.31 4.19 7.73
N THR A 61 -0.12 5.43 7.99
CA THR A 61 -0.52 5.92 9.31
C THR A 61 -1.70 5.13 9.89
N THR A 62 -2.72 4.82 9.08
CA THR A 62 -3.87 3.99 9.48
C THR A 62 -3.41 2.57 9.85
N LEU A 63 -2.57 1.94 9.03
CA LEU A 63 -2.05 0.60 9.29
C LEU A 63 -1.18 0.58 10.56
N ALA A 64 -0.32 1.58 10.75
CA ALA A 64 0.49 1.71 11.96
C ALA A 64 -0.38 1.82 13.22
N THR A 65 -1.47 2.57 13.16
CA THR A 65 -2.44 2.68 14.27
C THR A 65 -3.11 1.32 14.54
N GLN A 66 -3.52 0.59 13.52
CA GLN A 66 -4.10 -0.75 13.66
C GLN A 66 -3.10 -1.74 14.28
N ILE A 67 -1.82 -1.71 13.86
CA ILE A 67 -0.76 -2.54 14.43
C ILE A 67 -0.54 -2.21 15.91
N LYS A 68 -0.49 -0.93 16.28
CA LYS A 68 -0.41 -0.50 17.69
C LYS A 68 -1.60 -0.97 18.52
N ALA A 69 -2.78 -1.08 17.91
CA ALA A 69 -3.99 -1.60 18.53
C ALA A 69 -4.05 -3.15 18.55
N GLY A 70 -2.99 -3.85 18.12
CA GLY A 70 -2.89 -5.30 18.19
C GLY A 70 -3.38 -6.05 16.95
N ALA A 71 -3.62 -5.37 15.82
CA ALA A 71 -3.98 -6.05 14.58
C ALA A 71 -2.89 -7.04 14.13
N PRO A 72 -3.26 -8.26 13.71
CA PRO A 72 -2.33 -9.37 13.51
C PRO A 72 -1.60 -9.30 12.15
N ALA A 73 -0.77 -8.27 11.94
CA ALA A 73 0.07 -8.17 10.76
C ALA A 73 1.35 -9.01 10.92
N ASP A 74 1.68 -9.85 9.95
CA ASP A 74 2.94 -10.59 9.89
C ASP A 74 4.05 -9.74 9.26
N ILE A 75 3.71 -8.96 8.23
CA ILE A 75 4.63 -8.05 7.53
C ILE A 75 3.96 -6.68 7.41
N PHE A 76 4.74 -5.64 7.63
CA PHE A 76 4.33 -4.26 7.38
C PHE A 76 5.24 -3.60 6.34
N VAL A 77 4.63 -2.97 5.34
CA VAL A 77 5.31 -2.19 4.31
C VAL A 77 4.73 -0.78 4.29
N SER A 78 5.49 0.14 4.81
CA SER A 78 5.09 1.53 5.04
C SER A 78 5.70 2.47 4.01
N ALA A 79 4.95 3.48 3.59
CA ALA A 79 5.43 4.60 2.78
C ALA A 79 5.98 5.75 3.65
N GLU A 80 6.33 5.46 4.89
CA GLU A 80 6.98 6.34 5.85
C GLU A 80 7.83 5.53 6.82
N PRO A 81 8.84 6.15 7.47
CA PRO A 81 9.68 5.48 8.46
C PRO A 81 8.86 5.00 9.68
N PHE A 82 9.24 3.84 10.23
CA PHE A 82 8.69 3.31 11.48
C PHE A 82 9.75 2.52 12.25
N ASN A 83 9.53 2.37 13.55
CA ASN A 83 10.49 1.65 14.42
C ASN A 83 10.63 0.18 13.99
N GLY A 84 11.86 -0.25 13.73
CA GLY A 84 12.19 -1.59 13.24
C GLY A 84 12.02 -1.79 11.73
N GLY A 85 11.64 -0.75 10.99
CA GLY A 85 11.56 -0.77 9.54
C GLY A 85 12.94 -0.74 8.89
N MET A 86 13.15 -1.56 7.86
CA MET A 86 14.34 -1.53 7.00
C MET A 86 14.01 -0.78 5.71
N ASP A 87 14.93 0.01 5.21
CA ASP A 87 14.83 0.66 3.91
C ASP A 87 14.60 -0.36 2.80
N TYR A 88 13.72 -0.02 1.86
CA TYR A 88 13.26 -1.00 0.87
C TYR A 88 13.27 -0.45 -0.56
N ILE A 89 12.32 0.39 -0.90
CA ILE A 89 12.15 1.00 -2.23
C ILE A 89 11.75 2.46 -2.07
N THR A 90 11.80 3.21 -3.18
CA THR A 90 11.24 4.56 -3.23
C THR A 90 10.17 4.65 -4.33
N ASN A 91 9.34 5.68 -4.25
CA ASN A 91 8.38 6.06 -5.28
C ASN A 91 8.30 7.59 -5.34
N ARG A 92 7.81 8.15 -6.44
CA ARG A 92 7.63 9.60 -6.56
C ARG A 92 6.19 9.97 -6.77
N VAL A 93 5.75 11.04 -6.11
CA VAL A 93 4.48 11.67 -6.47
C VAL A 93 4.66 12.45 -7.78
N VAL A 94 3.61 12.45 -8.58
CA VAL A 94 3.49 13.13 -9.85
C VAL A 94 2.11 13.77 -9.94
N LEU A 95 1.93 14.76 -10.78
CA LEU A 95 0.58 15.16 -11.16
C LEU A 95 0.06 14.17 -12.20
N GLY A 96 -0.84 13.29 -11.77
CA GLY A 96 -1.57 12.38 -12.64
C GLY A 96 -2.72 13.09 -13.33
N VAL A 97 -2.83 12.91 -14.63
CA VAL A 97 -3.94 13.44 -15.46
C VAL A 97 -4.37 12.38 -16.46
N ARG A 98 -5.61 12.47 -16.97
CA ARG A 98 -6.03 11.60 -18.07
C ARG A 98 -5.24 11.94 -19.35
N LYS A 99 -5.00 10.96 -20.21
CA LYS A 99 -4.18 11.14 -21.43
C LYS A 99 -4.66 12.27 -22.35
N ASN A 100 -5.96 12.46 -22.42
CA ASN A 100 -6.58 13.51 -23.25
C ASN A 100 -6.72 14.87 -22.51
N SER A 101 -6.22 14.99 -21.29
CA SER A 101 -6.26 16.25 -20.53
C SER A 101 -5.44 17.33 -21.21
N LYS A 102 -5.92 18.58 -21.15
CA LYS A 102 -5.19 19.76 -21.61
C LYS A 102 -4.14 20.26 -20.60
N ILE A 103 -4.17 19.79 -19.37
CA ILE A 103 -3.16 20.12 -18.34
C ILE A 103 -1.81 19.59 -18.82
N SER A 104 -0.82 20.44 -18.96
CA SER A 104 0.50 20.11 -19.52
C SER A 104 1.66 20.34 -18.55
N LYS A 105 1.47 21.18 -17.53
CA LYS A 105 2.46 21.55 -16.49
C LYS A 105 1.78 21.70 -15.14
N ILE A 106 2.56 21.67 -14.07
CA ILE A 106 2.05 21.76 -12.68
C ILE A 106 1.29 23.07 -12.44
N SER A 107 1.79 24.20 -12.96
CA SER A 107 1.17 25.51 -12.76
C SER A 107 -0.19 25.68 -13.48
N ASP A 108 -0.57 24.76 -14.38
CA ASP A 108 -1.91 24.78 -14.98
C ASP A 108 -3.02 24.53 -13.94
N LEU A 109 -2.67 23.97 -12.77
CA LEU A 109 -3.58 23.83 -11.63
C LEU A 109 -4.15 25.16 -11.13
N ASN A 110 -3.52 26.29 -11.46
CA ASN A 110 -4.03 27.64 -11.15
C ASN A 110 -5.20 28.08 -12.06
N SER A 111 -5.49 27.29 -13.10
CA SER A 111 -6.68 27.49 -13.95
C SER A 111 -7.90 26.78 -13.34
N ASN A 112 -9.04 26.81 -14.04
CA ASN A 112 -10.30 26.23 -13.56
C ASN A 112 -10.35 24.71 -13.66
N TYR A 113 -9.28 24.02 -13.22
CA TYR A 113 -9.25 22.54 -13.13
C TYR A 113 -9.55 22.07 -11.72
N LEU A 114 -10.38 21.04 -11.62
CA LEU A 114 -10.64 20.33 -10.37
C LEU A 114 -9.48 19.40 -10.09
N TRP A 115 -8.72 19.66 -9.05
CA TRP A 115 -7.61 18.80 -8.67
C TRP A 115 -7.64 18.43 -7.19
N ILE A 116 -7.07 17.28 -6.87
CA ILE A 116 -7.03 16.71 -5.53
C ILE A 116 -5.64 16.22 -5.16
N LYS A 117 -5.41 16.05 -3.88
CA LYS A 117 -4.27 15.34 -3.30
C LYS A 117 -4.69 14.56 -2.05
N CYS A 118 -3.80 13.77 -1.50
CA CYS A 118 -4.01 13.20 -0.18
C CYS A 118 -3.98 14.28 0.91
N SER A 119 -4.62 13.99 2.06
CA SER A 119 -4.50 14.77 3.27
C SER A 119 -3.04 14.72 3.78
N GLU A 120 -2.59 15.76 4.47
CA GLU A 120 -1.19 15.90 4.89
C GLU A 120 -0.78 14.91 5.99
N GLU A 121 -1.76 14.36 6.71
CA GLU A 121 -1.53 13.35 7.76
C GLU A 121 -1.15 11.96 7.22
N VAL A 122 -1.17 11.79 5.90
CA VAL A 122 -0.76 10.54 5.26
C VAL A 122 0.43 10.75 4.31
N PRO A 123 1.27 9.73 4.07
CA PRO A 123 2.54 9.88 3.34
C PRO A 123 2.40 10.56 1.97
N CYS A 124 1.39 10.20 1.19
CA CYS A 124 1.18 10.81 -0.15
C CYS A 124 0.86 12.30 -0.07
N GLY A 125 0.19 12.76 0.99
CA GLY A 125 -0.12 14.18 1.17
C GLY A 125 1.06 14.98 1.69
N ALA A 126 1.80 14.46 2.66
CA ALA A 126 3.03 15.08 3.14
C ALA A 126 4.04 15.27 2.00
N THR A 127 4.26 14.22 1.19
CA THR A 127 5.14 14.28 0.01
C THR A 127 4.59 15.24 -1.05
N ALA A 128 3.26 15.27 -1.28
CA ALA A 128 2.65 16.20 -2.23
C ALA A 128 2.87 17.67 -1.81
N ASN A 129 2.77 17.99 -0.52
CA ASN A 129 3.03 19.32 -0.02
C ASN A 129 4.49 19.73 -0.29
N SER A 130 5.46 18.86 0.00
CA SER A 130 6.86 19.10 -0.28
C SER A 130 7.13 19.29 -1.78
N ALA A 131 6.51 18.45 -2.64
CA ALA A 131 6.66 18.52 -4.08
C ALA A 131 6.08 19.81 -4.69
N LEU A 132 5.00 20.34 -4.12
CA LEU A 132 4.36 21.58 -4.59
C LEU A 132 5.18 22.84 -4.27
N LEU A 133 6.11 22.76 -3.32
CA LEU A 133 6.95 23.91 -2.96
C LEU A 133 7.75 24.38 -4.18
N GLY A 134 7.61 25.67 -4.52
CA GLY A 134 8.31 26.28 -5.64
C GLY A 134 7.72 25.99 -7.03
N GLU A 135 6.61 25.23 -7.15
CA GLU A 135 5.93 24.99 -8.42
C GLU A 135 5.02 26.13 -8.87
N GLY A 136 4.82 27.15 -8.01
CA GLY A 136 3.98 28.31 -8.32
C GLY A 136 2.48 28.00 -8.32
N VAL A 137 2.05 26.95 -7.66
CA VAL A 137 0.63 26.60 -7.50
C VAL A 137 0.06 27.41 -6.33
N THR A 138 -0.97 28.21 -6.62
CA THR A 138 -1.71 29.03 -5.65
C THR A 138 -3.14 28.57 -5.43
N SER A 139 -3.69 27.79 -6.37
CA SER A 139 -5.01 27.18 -6.25
C SER A 139 -5.00 26.10 -5.14
N LYS A 140 -6.18 25.88 -4.55
CA LYS A 140 -6.34 24.85 -3.52
C LYS A 140 -6.94 23.57 -4.13
N PRO A 141 -6.59 22.37 -3.62
CA PRO A 141 -7.28 21.15 -4.01
C PRO A 141 -8.74 21.21 -3.58
N VAL A 142 -9.64 20.68 -4.41
CA VAL A 142 -11.09 20.63 -4.10
C VAL A 142 -11.43 19.54 -3.08
N SER A 143 -10.54 18.59 -2.87
CA SER A 143 -10.68 17.52 -1.88
C SER A 143 -9.32 17.01 -1.40
N LEU A 144 -9.29 16.55 -0.14
CA LEU A 144 -8.16 15.87 0.49
C LEU A 144 -8.53 14.41 0.74
N GLU A 145 -7.77 13.49 0.17
CA GLU A 145 -8.09 12.07 0.20
C GLU A 145 -7.36 11.34 1.36
N PRO A 146 -8.03 10.39 2.02
CA PRO A 146 -7.43 9.68 3.15
C PRO A 146 -6.36 8.67 2.74
N LYS A 147 -6.24 8.35 1.46
CA LYS A 147 -5.23 7.45 0.89
C LYS A 147 -5.12 7.66 -0.61
N VAL A 148 -3.96 7.32 -1.20
CA VAL A 148 -3.72 7.58 -2.63
C VAL A 148 -4.65 6.80 -3.55
N SER A 149 -5.06 5.58 -3.19
CA SER A 149 -6.00 4.81 -4.02
C SER A 149 -7.37 5.48 -4.16
N SER A 150 -7.80 6.30 -3.19
CA SER A 150 -9.02 7.12 -3.33
C SER A 150 -8.82 8.25 -4.35
N ALA A 151 -7.66 8.91 -4.33
CA ALA A 151 -7.33 9.94 -5.32
C ALA A 151 -7.25 9.36 -6.74
N VAL A 152 -6.64 8.17 -6.89
CA VAL A 152 -6.58 7.45 -8.17
C VAL A 152 -7.98 7.13 -8.68
N ALA A 153 -8.86 6.61 -7.81
CA ALA A 153 -10.22 6.25 -8.20
C ALA A 153 -11.00 7.46 -8.74
N LYS A 154 -10.97 8.61 -8.06
CA LYS A 154 -11.63 9.85 -8.49
C LYS A 154 -11.06 10.40 -9.81
N LEU A 155 -9.74 10.30 -10.03
CA LEU A 155 -9.12 10.71 -11.28
C LEU A 155 -9.55 9.79 -12.43
N VAL A 156 -9.58 8.49 -12.21
CA VAL A 156 -9.96 7.50 -13.22
C VAL A 156 -11.44 7.58 -13.59
N SER A 157 -12.33 7.80 -12.60
CA SER A 157 -13.77 7.99 -12.83
C SER A 157 -14.10 9.29 -13.56
N GLY A 158 -13.19 10.26 -13.54
CA GLY A 158 -13.41 11.58 -14.16
C GLY A 158 -14.07 12.60 -13.25
N GLU A 159 -14.22 12.31 -11.97
CA GLU A 159 -14.72 13.26 -10.97
C GLU A 159 -13.81 14.50 -10.84
N VAL A 160 -12.52 14.33 -11.13
CA VAL A 160 -11.53 15.41 -11.10
C VAL A 160 -10.67 15.40 -12.36
N ASP A 161 -10.04 16.55 -12.67
CA ASP A 161 -9.19 16.71 -13.85
C ASP A 161 -7.76 16.24 -13.61
N ALA A 162 -7.28 16.37 -12.37
CA ALA A 162 -5.93 16.02 -11.95
C ALA A 162 -5.88 15.55 -10.49
N ALA A 163 -4.90 14.71 -10.19
CA ALA A 163 -4.62 14.28 -8.82
C ALA A 163 -3.10 14.16 -8.60
N ILE A 164 -2.62 14.57 -7.43
CA ILE A 164 -1.24 14.25 -7.03
C ILE A 164 -1.26 12.83 -6.48
N ILE A 165 -0.67 11.91 -7.24
CA ILE A 165 -0.63 10.46 -7.00
C ILE A 165 0.78 9.95 -7.26
N TYR A 166 1.05 8.68 -7.00
CA TYR A 166 2.37 8.13 -7.28
C TYR A 166 2.56 7.77 -8.77
N ARG A 167 3.82 7.80 -9.21
CA ARG A 167 4.20 7.35 -10.55
C ARG A 167 3.76 5.92 -10.83
N SER A 168 3.85 5.04 -9.83
CA SER A 168 3.35 3.66 -9.94
C SER A 168 1.86 3.57 -10.23
N ASP A 169 1.05 4.47 -9.67
CA ASP A 169 -0.41 4.50 -9.92
C ASP A 169 -0.71 4.90 -11.37
N VAL A 170 0.06 5.86 -11.90
CA VAL A 170 -0.06 6.26 -13.31
C VAL A 170 0.32 5.12 -14.24
N LEU A 171 1.43 4.42 -13.97
CA LEU A 171 1.89 3.30 -14.79
C LEU A 171 0.96 2.07 -14.72
N ALA A 172 0.21 1.92 -13.62
CA ALA A 172 -0.82 0.89 -13.49
C ALA A 172 -2.07 1.19 -14.34
N ASN A 173 -2.24 2.44 -14.82
CA ASN A 173 -3.43 2.91 -15.51
C ASN A 173 -3.13 3.42 -16.92
N LYS A 174 -3.51 2.64 -17.94
CA LYS A 174 -3.23 2.96 -19.36
C LYS A 174 -3.84 4.29 -19.83
N ASN A 175 -4.86 4.80 -19.15
CA ASN A 175 -5.57 6.04 -19.51
C ASN A 175 -4.98 7.28 -18.82
N LEU A 176 -3.99 7.12 -17.96
CA LEU A 176 -3.31 8.20 -17.26
C LEU A 176 -1.95 8.51 -17.88
N ARG A 177 -1.48 9.73 -17.66
CA ARG A 177 -0.12 10.17 -17.87
C ARG A 177 0.35 11.01 -16.70
N ALA A 178 1.66 11.05 -16.48
CA ALA A 178 2.31 11.80 -15.43
C ALA A 178 2.84 13.13 -15.95
N ILE A 179 2.78 14.15 -15.09
CA ILE A 179 3.56 15.39 -15.20
C ILE A 179 4.46 15.44 -13.96
N GLU A 180 5.76 15.43 -14.18
CA GLU A 180 6.76 15.36 -13.12
C GLU A 180 6.91 16.72 -12.42
N PHE A 181 7.15 16.70 -11.11
CA PHE A 181 7.58 17.87 -10.34
C PHE A 181 9.06 18.20 -10.64
N ARG A 182 9.42 19.48 -10.58
CA ARG A 182 10.81 19.92 -10.82
C ARG A 182 11.77 19.38 -9.77
N ASN A 183 11.38 19.46 -8.50
CA ASN A 183 12.17 18.90 -7.40
C ASN A 183 11.78 17.43 -7.17
N LYS A 184 12.53 16.52 -7.80
CA LYS A 184 12.29 15.07 -7.71
C LYS A 184 12.55 14.53 -6.31
N GLU A 185 13.51 15.11 -5.58
CA GLU A 185 13.83 14.68 -4.21
C GLU A 185 12.66 15.00 -3.27
N ALA A 186 12.14 16.24 -3.31
CA ALA A 186 10.97 16.62 -2.53
C ALA A 186 9.69 15.81 -2.91
N ALA A 187 9.62 15.28 -4.14
CA ALA A 187 8.55 14.43 -4.60
C ALA A 187 8.75 12.95 -4.28
N THR A 188 9.86 12.55 -3.64
CA THR A 188 10.19 11.15 -3.37
C THR A 188 9.71 10.70 -2.00
N THR A 189 9.03 9.55 -1.98
CA THR A 189 8.62 8.83 -0.77
C THR A 189 9.49 7.59 -0.60
N SER A 190 10.08 7.40 0.57
CA SER A 190 10.82 6.19 0.94
C SER A 190 9.90 5.19 1.61
N TYR A 191 10.04 3.92 1.23
CA TYR A 191 9.31 2.82 1.85
C TYR A 191 10.23 2.02 2.75
N GLN A 192 9.66 1.58 3.86
CA GLN A 192 10.30 0.65 4.77
C GLN A 192 9.48 -0.63 4.90
N ILE A 193 10.16 -1.74 5.22
CA ILE A 193 9.56 -3.06 5.37
C ILE A 193 10.08 -3.72 6.64
N ALA A 194 9.19 -4.42 7.37
CA ALA A 194 9.57 -5.28 8.49
C ALA A 194 8.67 -6.50 8.58
N GLN A 195 9.25 -7.60 9.09
CA GLN A 195 8.49 -8.72 9.60
C GLN A 195 8.17 -8.45 11.07
N LEU A 196 6.87 -8.46 11.44
CA LEU A 196 6.39 -8.11 12.78
C LEU A 196 6.16 -9.32 13.68
N ARG A 197 5.85 -10.49 13.09
CA ARG A 197 5.50 -11.71 13.82
C ARG A 197 6.34 -12.89 13.32
N LYS A 198 6.66 -13.81 14.22
CA LYS A 198 7.30 -15.09 13.87
C LYS A 198 6.28 -15.97 13.13
N ASN A 199 6.44 -16.06 11.81
CA ASN A 199 5.64 -16.87 10.91
C ASN A 199 6.59 -17.40 9.82
N ARG A 200 6.65 -18.71 9.64
CA ARG A 200 7.54 -19.37 8.67
C ARG A 200 7.31 -18.82 7.24
N TRP A 201 6.07 -18.72 6.85
CA TRP A 201 5.73 -18.26 5.51
C TRP A 201 5.95 -16.75 5.34
N ALA A 202 5.75 -15.96 6.40
CA ALA A 202 6.10 -14.54 6.38
C ALA A 202 7.60 -14.35 6.17
N SER A 203 8.45 -15.13 6.84
CA SER A 203 9.91 -15.08 6.62
C SER A 203 10.30 -15.45 5.18
N THR A 204 9.63 -16.45 4.59
CA THR A 204 9.85 -16.84 3.21
C THR A 204 9.37 -15.76 2.24
N PHE A 205 8.19 -15.17 2.50
CA PHE A 205 7.65 -14.09 1.69
C PHE A 205 8.48 -12.80 1.80
N MET A 206 8.97 -12.49 3.00
CA MET A 206 9.89 -11.37 3.23
C MET A 206 11.16 -11.47 2.36
N LYS A 207 11.80 -12.65 2.34
CA LYS A 207 12.96 -12.92 1.45
C LYS A 207 12.58 -12.80 -0.02
N TYR A 208 11.39 -13.27 -0.40
CA TYR A 208 10.89 -13.14 -1.77
C TYR A 208 10.68 -11.68 -2.17
N LEU A 209 10.07 -10.87 -1.31
CA LEU A 209 9.87 -9.43 -1.53
C LEU A 209 11.20 -8.70 -1.79
N GLN A 210 12.27 -9.09 -1.10
CA GLN A 210 13.61 -8.50 -1.22
C GLN A 210 14.44 -9.12 -2.36
N SER A 211 13.92 -10.10 -3.08
CA SER A 211 14.65 -10.75 -4.17
C SER A 211 14.87 -9.81 -5.36
N LYS A 212 15.98 -10.00 -6.08
CA LYS A 212 16.31 -9.24 -7.31
C LYS A 212 15.16 -9.26 -8.32
N ALA A 213 14.45 -10.39 -8.43
CA ALA A 213 13.33 -10.55 -9.37
C ALA A 213 12.14 -9.66 -8.98
N VAL A 214 11.78 -9.57 -7.70
CA VAL A 214 10.71 -8.71 -7.22
C VAL A 214 11.10 -7.24 -7.29
N ILE A 215 12.33 -6.88 -6.91
CA ILE A 215 12.82 -5.50 -7.05
C ILE A 215 12.78 -5.04 -8.52
N LYS A 216 13.27 -5.86 -9.45
CA LYS A 216 13.19 -5.56 -10.89
C LYS A 216 11.74 -5.42 -11.39
N PHE A 217 10.84 -6.25 -10.87
CA PHE A 217 9.41 -6.13 -11.17
C PHE A 217 8.84 -4.80 -10.63
N LEU A 218 9.15 -4.42 -9.39
CA LEU A 218 8.72 -3.14 -8.81
C LEU A 218 9.28 -1.95 -9.59
N GLN A 219 10.54 -2.01 -10.04
CA GLN A 219 11.13 -0.98 -10.92
C GLN A 219 10.35 -0.85 -12.23
N SER A 220 9.91 -1.95 -12.84
CA SER A 220 9.06 -1.91 -14.04
C SER A 220 7.68 -1.30 -13.79
N LYS A 221 7.29 -1.16 -12.52
CA LYS A 221 6.03 -0.54 -12.06
C LYS A 221 6.21 0.90 -11.58
N GLY A 222 7.40 1.49 -11.75
CA GLY A 222 7.68 2.90 -11.42
C GLY A 222 8.27 3.14 -10.03
N PHE A 223 8.52 2.09 -9.26
CA PHE A 223 9.32 2.19 -8.04
C PHE A 223 10.81 2.24 -8.38
N GLU A 224 11.63 2.70 -7.43
CA GLU A 224 13.08 2.69 -7.54
C GLU A 224 13.67 1.90 -6.37
N SER A 225 14.81 1.25 -6.60
CA SER A 225 15.59 0.64 -5.50
C SER A 225 16.25 1.72 -4.67
N LYS A 226 16.30 1.53 -3.38
CA LYS A 226 17.08 2.38 -2.47
C LYS A 226 18.48 1.85 -2.32
#